data_905acdd72a32151297bfc5bc185773bc
#
_entry.id   905acdd72a32151297bfc5bc185773bc
#
_cell.length_a   1.000
_cell.length_b   1.000
_cell.length_c   1.000
_cell.angle_alpha   90.00
_cell.angle_beta   90.00
_cell.angle_gamma   90.00
#
_symmetry.space_group_name_H-M   'P 1'
#
loop_
_entity.id
_entity.type
_entity.pdbx_description
1 polymer ?
#
loop_
_entity_poly.entity_id
_entity_poly.type
_entity_poly.pdbx_seq_one_letter_code
_entity_poly.pdbx_strand_id
1 'polypeptide(L)'
;MENYITNIPFKLASRENHPENTIIRVGDVNIGEGLTLIAGPCAVESETALFELAQKVKASGASILRGGAFKPRTSPYDFQGIGKEGIEILVKVKELTGMPVVSEIVDATDIELFRDIDILQIGSRNMQNFSLLKAVGRTDKAVLLKRGYASTYEDFLLAAEYILAEGNSKVILCERGIRSFENYTRNTLDINAIPALHELTHLPVIXXXXXXXXXXXXSSSCSSRC
;
A
#
# COMPACT_ATOMS: atom_id res chain seq x y z
N MET A 1 7.95 18.46 -24.77
CA MET A 1 8.23 17.00 -24.66
C MET A 1 7.18 16.28 -25.50
N GLU A 2 7.60 15.55 -26.50
CA GLU A 2 6.67 14.73 -27.27
C GLU A 2 6.11 13.63 -26.35
N ASN A 3 4.80 13.45 -26.40
CA ASN A 3 4.13 12.42 -25.63
C ASN A 3 4.58 11.05 -26.14
N TYR A 4 5.41 10.38 -25.35
CA TYR A 4 5.89 9.03 -25.67
C TYR A 4 4.79 7.97 -25.61
N ILE A 5 3.62 8.31 -25.08
CA ILE A 5 2.48 7.39 -25.01
C ILE A 5 1.38 7.94 -25.92
N THR A 6 1.39 7.51 -27.18
CA THR A 6 0.39 7.91 -28.16
C THR A 6 -0.91 7.08 -28.08
N ASN A 7 -0.91 6.02 -27.28
CA ASN A 7 -2.10 5.17 -27.11
C ASN A 7 -2.09 4.60 -25.68
N ILE A 8 -2.76 5.31 -24.76
CA ILE A 8 -2.81 4.93 -23.36
C ILE A 8 -3.70 3.68 -23.20
N PRO A 9 -3.14 2.53 -22.75
CA PRO A 9 -3.92 1.29 -22.65
C PRO A 9 -4.83 1.20 -21.44
N PHE A 10 -4.66 2.12 -20.44
CA PHE A 10 -5.51 2.21 -19.25
C PHE A 10 -6.47 3.40 -19.43
N LYS A 11 -7.76 3.18 -19.17
CA LYS A 11 -8.79 4.20 -19.44
C LYS A 11 -9.34 4.80 -18.15
N LEU A 12 -9.70 3.95 -17.20
CA LEU A 12 -10.30 4.39 -15.93
C LEU A 12 -9.25 5.07 -15.03
N ALA A 13 -8.01 4.62 -15.09
CA ALA A 13 -6.91 5.23 -14.33
C ALA A 13 -6.33 6.48 -15.01
N SER A 14 -6.70 6.76 -16.27
CA SER A 14 -6.06 7.82 -17.07
C SER A 14 -6.54 9.21 -16.66
N ARG A 15 -5.60 10.13 -16.50
CA ARG A 15 -5.90 11.55 -16.29
C ARG A 15 -6.61 12.17 -17.49
N GLU A 16 -6.39 11.67 -18.70
CA GLU A 16 -7.11 12.15 -19.89
C GLU A 16 -8.62 11.96 -19.77
N ASN A 17 -9.04 10.85 -19.18
CA ASN A 17 -10.46 10.53 -19.02
C ASN A 17 -11.04 11.03 -17.68
N HIS A 18 -10.18 11.39 -16.74
CA HIS A 18 -10.57 11.92 -15.43
C HIS A 18 -9.57 13.01 -15.02
N PRO A 19 -9.77 14.27 -15.48
CA PRO A 19 -8.78 15.34 -15.24
C PRO A 19 -8.60 15.72 -13.78
N GLU A 20 -9.66 15.61 -12.96
CA GLU A 20 -9.65 16.03 -11.56
C GLU A 20 -8.97 14.97 -10.68
N ASN A 21 -8.22 15.42 -9.69
CA ASN A 21 -7.57 14.48 -8.74
C ASN A 21 -8.63 13.72 -7.94
N THR A 22 -8.44 12.43 -7.81
CA THR A 22 -9.28 11.59 -6.95
C THR A 22 -8.85 11.78 -5.49
N ILE A 23 -9.82 12.07 -4.64
CA ILE A 23 -9.64 12.15 -3.19
C ILE A 23 -10.38 10.96 -2.58
N ILE A 24 -9.67 10.18 -1.78
CA ILE A 24 -10.24 8.98 -1.17
C ILE A 24 -10.41 9.24 0.33
N ARG A 25 -11.68 9.25 0.77
CA ARG A 25 -11.99 9.44 2.19
C ARG A 25 -11.96 8.10 2.93
N VAL A 26 -11.17 8.04 4.02
CA VAL A 26 -11.07 6.88 4.89
C VAL A 26 -11.23 7.40 6.33
N GLY A 27 -12.40 7.17 6.92
CA GLY A 27 -12.75 7.81 8.20
C GLY A 27 -12.74 9.33 8.03
N ASP A 28 -11.94 10.01 8.82
CA ASP A 28 -11.78 11.48 8.74
C ASP A 28 -10.55 11.90 7.92
N VAL A 29 -9.87 10.95 7.25
CA VAL A 29 -8.66 11.24 6.47
C VAL A 29 -9.00 11.32 4.98
N ASN A 30 -8.60 12.40 4.33
CA ASN A 30 -8.73 12.60 2.88
C ASN A 30 -7.37 12.31 2.21
N ILE A 31 -7.24 11.13 1.60
CA ILE A 31 -6.02 10.74 0.89
C ILE A 31 -6.07 11.33 -0.52
N GLY A 32 -5.04 12.06 -0.89
CA GLY A 32 -4.99 12.81 -2.16
C GLY A 32 -5.13 14.31 -1.96
N GLU A 33 -5.38 14.74 -0.72
CA GLU A 33 -5.48 16.15 -0.34
C GLU A 33 -4.45 16.42 0.78
N GLY A 34 -3.44 17.19 0.47
CA GLY A 34 -2.36 17.46 1.42
C GLY A 34 -1.49 16.24 1.71
N LEU A 35 -0.86 16.24 2.86
CA LEU A 35 0.07 15.17 3.27
C LEU A 35 -0.62 14.15 4.18
N THR A 36 -0.68 12.92 3.75
CA THR A 36 -1.18 11.80 4.57
C THR A 36 -0.02 10.95 5.06
N LEU A 37 0.11 10.80 6.37
CA LEU A 37 1.14 9.95 6.97
C LEU A 37 0.54 8.62 7.43
N ILE A 38 1.06 7.52 6.87
CA ILE A 38 0.70 6.15 7.23
C ILE A 38 1.90 5.54 7.96
N ALA A 39 1.73 5.16 9.21
CA ALA A 39 2.84 4.61 10.02
C ALA A 39 2.39 3.40 10.82
N GLY A 40 3.35 2.53 11.15
CA GLY A 40 3.08 1.34 11.94
C GLY A 40 4.03 0.20 11.60
N PRO A 41 3.95 -0.92 12.32
CA PRO A 41 4.93 -1.98 12.21
C PRO A 41 4.77 -2.80 10.93
N CYS A 42 5.83 -3.43 10.49
CA CYS A 42 5.77 -4.36 9.36
C CYS A 42 4.87 -5.55 9.67
N ALA A 43 4.90 -6.03 10.90
CA ALA A 43 4.08 -7.16 11.36
C ALA A 43 3.46 -6.83 12.71
N VAL A 44 2.22 -7.27 12.90
CA VAL A 44 1.56 -7.27 14.20
C VAL A 44 2.12 -8.44 15.02
N GLU A 45 2.56 -8.17 16.26
CA GLU A 45 3.13 -9.19 17.13
C GLU A 45 2.31 -9.38 18.40
N SER A 46 1.76 -8.29 18.95
CA SER A 46 0.88 -8.36 20.12
C SER A 46 0.02 -7.10 20.22
N GLU A 47 -1.09 -7.20 20.94
CA GLU A 47 -2.00 -6.07 21.17
C GLU A 47 -1.31 -4.93 21.89
N THR A 48 -0.62 -5.23 23.00
CA THR A 48 0.05 -4.22 23.83
C THR A 48 1.08 -3.42 23.00
N ALA A 49 1.95 -4.15 22.27
CA ALA A 49 2.98 -3.50 21.47
C ALA A 49 2.38 -2.64 20.36
N LEU A 50 1.32 -3.14 19.71
CA LEU A 50 0.68 -2.38 18.63
C LEU A 50 -0.03 -1.13 19.17
N PHE A 51 -0.72 -1.25 20.33
CA PHE A 51 -1.43 -0.12 20.93
C PHE A 51 -0.46 0.99 21.36
N GLU A 52 0.63 0.62 22.06
CA GLU A 52 1.66 1.59 22.46
C GLU A 52 2.28 2.30 21.23
N LEU A 53 2.57 1.53 20.20
CA LEU A 53 3.13 2.09 18.97
C LEU A 53 2.11 3.01 18.28
N ALA A 54 0.84 2.61 18.22
CA ALA A 54 -0.23 3.41 17.62
C ALA A 54 -0.35 4.78 18.28
N GLN A 55 -0.29 4.82 19.62
CA GLN A 55 -0.32 6.08 20.37
C GLN A 55 0.88 6.98 19.99
N LYS A 56 2.07 6.39 19.91
CA LYS A 56 3.31 7.13 19.56
C LYS A 56 3.26 7.69 18.14
N VAL A 57 2.86 6.87 17.16
CA VAL A 57 2.82 7.33 15.77
C VAL A 57 1.69 8.36 15.56
N LYS A 58 0.55 8.20 16.26
CA LYS A 58 -0.53 9.18 16.23
C LYS A 58 -0.04 10.53 16.80
N ALA A 59 0.64 10.51 17.94
CA ALA A 59 1.22 11.72 18.56
C ALA A 59 2.26 12.38 17.66
N SER A 60 2.91 11.59 16.78
CA SER A 60 3.90 12.09 15.80
C SER A 60 3.26 12.55 14.47
N GLY A 61 1.93 12.56 14.38
CA GLY A 61 1.20 13.09 13.23
C GLY A 61 0.73 12.06 12.21
N ALA A 62 0.88 10.76 12.50
CA ALA A 62 0.35 9.75 11.59
C ALA A 62 -1.18 9.76 11.64
N SER A 63 -1.80 9.72 10.46
CA SER A 63 -3.26 9.74 10.30
C SER A 63 -3.84 8.33 10.20
N ILE A 64 -3.05 7.38 9.74
CA ILE A 64 -3.48 6.00 9.45
C ILE A 64 -2.45 5.04 10.07
N LEU A 65 -2.94 4.02 10.77
CA LEU A 65 -2.08 2.98 11.35
C LEU A 65 -1.90 1.82 10.35
N ARG A 66 -0.65 1.41 10.13
CA ARG A 66 -0.36 0.25 9.30
C ARG A 66 0.06 -0.93 10.17
N GLY A 67 -0.43 -2.13 9.85
CA GLY A 67 0.05 -3.36 10.49
C GLY A 67 -0.19 -4.57 9.59
N GLY A 68 0.81 -5.45 9.47
CA GLY A 68 0.68 -6.65 8.65
C GLY A 68 0.33 -7.87 9.50
N ALA A 69 -0.86 -8.43 9.28
CA ALA A 69 -1.28 -9.66 9.94
C ALA A 69 -0.76 -10.90 9.20
N PHE A 70 -0.68 -10.81 7.87
CA PHE A 70 -0.15 -11.85 6.99
C PHE A 70 1.14 -11.34 6.35
N LYS A 71 2.16 -12.20 6.28
CA LYS A 71 3.49 -11.82 5.78
C LYS A 71 3.94 -12.79 4.69
N PRO A 72 3.72 -12.46 3.39
CA PRO A 72 4.28 -13.29 2.33
C PRO A 72 5.82 -13.20 2.37
N ARG A 73 6.47 -14.34 2.53
CA ARG A 73 7.93 -14.42 2.67
C ARG A 73 8.53 -15.22 1.53
N THR A 74 9.78 -14.90 1.21
CA THR A 74 10.55 -15.65 0.22
C THR A 74 10.88 -17.05 0.76
N SER A 75 11.19 -17.14 2.05
CA SER A 75 11.48 -18.41 2.72
C SER A 75 10.22 -18.89 3.48
N PRO A 76 9.85 -20.17 3.33
CA PRO A 76 8.72 -20.72 4.11
C PRO A 76 9.05 -20.85 5.61
N TYR A 77 10.32 -20.73 5.98
CA TYR A 77 10.76 -20.82 7.38
C TYR A 77 10.71 -19.47 8.11
N ASP A 78 10.49 -18.38 7.36
CA ASP A 78 10.35 -17.05 7.97
C ASP A 78 8.98 -16.89 8.62
N PHE A 79 8.89 -15.99 9.59
CA PHE A 79 7.63 -15.64 10.26
C PHE A 79 6.56 -15.18 9.24
N GLN A 80 5.45 -15.91 9.19
CA GLN A 80 4.36 -15.72 8.21
C GLN A 80 3.29 -14.72 8.68
N GLY A 81 3.45 -14.15 9.88
CA GLY A 81 2.41 -13.34 10.52
C GLY A 81 1.59 -14.17 11.49
N ILE A 82 0.73 -13.51 12.24
CA ILE A 82 -0.16 -14.18 13.20
C ILE A 82 -1.61 -14.32 12.67
N GLY A 83 -1.81 -14.00 11.40
CA GLY A 83 -3.05 -14.30 10.69
C GLY A 83 -4.27 -13.61 11.26
N LYS A 84 -5.35 -14.37 11.44
CA LYS A 84 -6.63 -13.86 11.92
C LYS A 84 -6.49 -13.07 13.24
N GLU A 85 -5.70 -13.58 14.18
CA GLU A 85 -5.45 -12.90 15.45
C GLU A 85 -4.87 -11.48 15.22
N GLY A 86 -3.97 -11.34 14.24
CA GLY A 86 -3.39 -10.03 13.89
C GLY A 86 -4.44 -9.05 13.36
N ILE A 87 -5.43 -9.54 12.62
CA ILE A 87 -6.54 -8.71 12.15
C ILE A 87 -7.39 -8.27 13.36
N GLU A 88 -7.71 -9.19 14.26
CA GLU A 88 -8.51 -8.89 15.46
C GLU A 88 -7.81 -7.84 16.33
N ILE A 89 -6.49 -7.96 16.50
CA ILE A 89 -5.67 -6.97 17.25
C ILE A 89 -5.72 -5.61 16.53
N LEU A 90 -5.57 -5.57 15.21
CA LEU A 90 -5.64 -4.32 14.44
C LEU A 90 -6.99 -3.62 14.61
N VAL A 91 -8.09 -4.36 14.52
CA VAL A 91 -9.43 -3.82 14.68
C VAL A 91 -9.63 -3.26 16.10
N LYS A 92 -9.17 -3.98 17.11
CA LYS A 92 -9.25 -3.53 18.50
C LYS A 92 -8.44 -2.24 18.71
N VAL A 93 -7.23 -2.18 18.19
CA VAL A 93 -6.38 -0.97 18.34
C VAL A 93 -6.98 0.21 17.55
N LYS A 94 -7.57 -0.05 16.39
CA LYS A 94 -8.35 0.95 15.64
C LYS A 94 -9.44 1.56 16.51
N GLU A 95 -10.24 0.72 17.19
CA GLU A 95 -11.33 1.18 18.07
C GLU A 95 -10.79 2.03 19.24
N LEU A 96 -9.69 1.60 19.83
CA LEU A 96 -9.08 2.29 20.97
C LEU A 96 -8.43 3.63 20.61
N THR A 97 -7.90 3.76 19.39
CA THR A 97 -7.15 4.96 18.98
C THR A 97 -7.94 5.88 18.07
N GLY A 98 -8.99 5.37 17.42
CA GLY A 98 -9.73 6.11 16.40
C GLY A 98 -8.97 6.24 15.08
N MET A 99 -7.82 5.58 14.92
CA MET A 99 -7.04 5.64 13.68
C MET A 99 -7.58 4.61 12.67
N PRO A 100 -7.87 5.03 11.41
CA PRO A 100 -8.11 4.04 10.36
C PRO A 100 -6.90 3.11 10.20
N VAL A 101 -7.14 1.88 9.75
CA VAL A 101 -6.08 0.87 9.64
C VAL A 101 -5.90 0.37 8.22
N VAL A 102 -4.65 0.10 7.85
CA VAL A 102 -4.29 -0.56 6.59
C VAL A 102 -3.54 -1.86 6.90
N SER A 103 -3.94 -2.94 6.21
CA SER A 103 -3.28 -4.23 6.36
C SER A 103 -3.21 -4.96 5.01
N GLU A 104 -2.15 -5.75 4.82
CA GLU A 104 -1.90 -6.47 3.58
C GLU A 104 -2.78 -7.72 3.50
N ILE A 105 -3.59 -7.80 2.44
CA ILE A 105 -4.34 -9.00 2.08
C ILE A 105 -3.54 -9.78 1.03
N VAL A 106 -3.44 -11.09 1.20
CA VAL A 106 -2.63 -11.94 0.33
C VAL A 106 -3.46 -12.93 -0.48
N ASP A 107 -4.67 -13.23 -0.03
CA ASP A 107 -5.55 -14.18 -0.69
C ASP A 107 -6.98 -13.63 -0.73
N ALA A 108 -7.66 -13.83 -1.84
CA ALA A 108 -9.05 -13.38 -2.02
C ALA A 108 -10.03 -14.06 -1.07
N THR A 109 -9.72 -15.29 -0.62
CA THR A 109 -10.57 -16.02 0.32
C THR A 109 -10.63 -15.36 1.70
N ASP A 110 -9.67 -14.48 2.01
CA ASP A 110 -9.60 -13.78 3.30
C ASP A 110 -10.41 -12.48 3.33
N ILE A 111 -11.07 -12.07 2.24
CA ILE A 111 -11.77 -10.77 2.16
C ILE A 111 -12.73 -10.57 3.34
N GLU A 112 -13.50 -11.58 3.71
CA GLU A 112 -14.44 -11.49 4.84
C GLU A 112 -13.72 -11.19 6.17
N LEU A 113 -12.52 -11.74 6.34
CA LEU A 113 -11.71 -11.49 7.54
C LEU A 113 -11.32 -10.02 7.64
N PHE A 114 -11.18 -9.33 6.50
CA PHE A 114 -10.76 -7.92 6.43
C PHE A 114 -11.93 -6.94 6.46
N ARG A 115 -13.17 -7.37 6.74
CA ARG A 115 -14.36 -6.49 6.67
C ARG A 115 -14.23 -5.23 7.53
N ASP A 116 -13.52 -5.28 8.66
CA ASP A 116 -13.37 -4.15 9.58
C ASP A 116 -12.06 -3.38 9.38
N ILE A 117 -11.23 -3.79 8.40
CA ILE A 117 -10.04 -3.06 7.96
C ILE A 117 -10.48 -1.99 6.95
N ASP A 118 -9.90 -0.80 7.03
CA ASP A 118 -10.31 0.34 6.21
C ASP A 118 -9.65 0.35 4.83
N ILE A 119 -8.37 -0.05 4.77
CA ILE A 119 -7.60 -0.03 3.53
C ILE A 119 -6.97 -1.42 3.33
N LEU A 120 -7.26 -2.04 2.19
CA LEU A 120 -6.67 -3.32 1.80
C LEU A 120 -5.36 -3.04 1.05
N GLN A 121 -4.22 -3.45 1.61
CA GLN A 121 -2.94 -3.28 0.92
C GLN A 121 -2.65 -4.49 0.04
N ILE A 122 -2.35 -4.24 -1.23
CA ILE A 122 -1.86 -5.27 -2.16
C ILE A 122 -0.33 -5.13 -2.21
N GLY A 123 0.36 -6.16 -1.77
CA GLY A 123 1.82 -6.19 -1.77
C GLY A 123 2.40 -6.25 -3.18
N SER A 124 3.65 -5.83 -3.34
CA SER A 124 4.32 -5.79 -4.66
C SER A 124 4.37 -7.14 -5.37
N ARG A 125 4.44 -8.26 -4.62
CA ARG A 125 4.42 -9.60 -5.19
C ARG A 125 3.06 -9.95 -5.79
N ASN A 126 1.99 -9.30 -5.32
CA ASN A 126 0.61 -9.51 -5.76
C ASN A 126 0.10 -8.42 -6.71
N MET A 127 0.98 -7.52 -7.18
CA MET A 127 0.56 -6.46 -8.12
C MET A 127 -0.05 -7.04 -9.39
N GLN A 128 0.40 -8.20 -9.81
CA GLN A 128 -0.10 -8.89 -11.01
C GLN A 128 -0.95 -10.13 -10.67
N ASN A 129 -1.41 -10.24 -9.43
CA ASN A 129 -2.38 -11.27 -9.04
C ASN A 129 -3.78 -10.77 -9.42
N PHE A 130 -4.13 -10.91 -10.70
CA PHE A 130 -5.34 -10.31 -11.24
C PHE A 130 -6.62 -10.84 -10.61
N SER A 131 -6.62 -12.09 -10.14
CA SER A 131 -7.77 -12.62 -9.40
C SER A 131 -7.97 -11.90 -8.07
N LEU A 132 -6.89 -11.62 -7.34
CA LEU A 132 -6.95 -10.85 -6.10
C LEU A 132 -7.35 -9.40 -6.38
N LEU A 133 -6.80 -8.77 -7.44
CA LEU A 133 -7.15 -7.39 -7.82
C LEU A 133 -8.65 -7.27 -8.11
N LYS A 134 -9.22 -8.21 -8.87
CA LYS A 134 -10.66 -8.23 -9.15
C LYS A 134 -11.47 -8.42 -7.87
N ALA A 135 -11.01 -9.31 -6.99
CA ALA A 135 -11.74 -9.61 -5.74
C ALA A 135 -11.80 -8.37 -4.84
N VAL A 136 -10.68 -7.66 -4.64
CA VAL A 136 -10.69 -6.41 -3.84
C VAL A 136 -11.41 -5.29 -4.58
N GLY A 137 -11.41 -5.31 -5.92
CA GLY A 137 -12.17 -4.37 -6.75
C GLY A 137 -13.69 -4.47 -6.57
N ARG A 138 -14.17 -5.61 -6.10
CA ARG A 138 -15.62 -5.83 -5.82
C ARG A 138 -16.00 -5.39 -4.41
N THR A 139 -15.05 -4.93 -3.61
CA THR A 139 -15.33 -4.41 -2.27
C THR A 139 -15.53 -2.90 -2.33
N ASP A 140 -16.06 -2.32 -1.25
CA ASP A 140 -16.16 -0.87 -1.10
C ASP A 140 -14.95 -0.26 -0.37
N LYS A 141 -13.92 -1.07 -0.11
CA LYS A 141 -12.74 -0.68 0.66
C LYS A 141 -11.75 0.11 -0.20
N ALA A 142 -11.04 1.04 0.42
CA ALA A 142 -9.89 1.65 -0.25
C ALA A 142 -8.81 0.58 -0.47
N VAL A 143 -8.14 0.62 -1.61
CA VAL A 143 -7.10 -0.36 -1.97
C VAL A 143 -5.78 0.38 -2.16
N LEU A 144 -4.78 0.05 -1.35
CA LEU A 144 -3.42 0.57 -1.48
C LEU A 144 -2.60 -0.43 -2.30
N LEU A 145 -2.39 -0.09 -3.57
CA LEU A 145 -1.69 -0.95 -4.53
C LEU A 145 -0.22 -0.59 -4.57
N LYS A 146 0.67 -1.53 -4.20
CA LYS A 146 2.12 -1.31 -4.21
C LYS A 146 2.72 -1.74 -5.54
N ARG A 147 3.53 -0.85 -6.12
CA ARG A 147 4.24 -1.10 -7.39
C ARG A 147 5.12 -2.36 -7.30
N GLY A 148 5.17 -3.15 -8.35
CA GLY A 148 6.06 -4.30 -8.47
C GLY A 148 7.53 -3.88 -8.57
N TYR A 149 8.43 -4.79 -8.21
CA TYR A 149 9.88 -4.49 -8.11
C TYR A 149 10.51 -4.08 -9.44
N ALA A 150 9.98 -4.56 -10.55
CA ALA A 150 10.51 -4.32 -11.89
C ALA A 150 9.39 -3.91 -12.87
N SER A 151 8.33 -3.31 -12.34
CA SER A 151 7.15 -2.95 -13.13
C SER A 151 7.28 -1.54 -13.69
N THR A 152 6.89 -1.36 -14.95
CA THR A 152 6.77 -0.04 -15.56
C THR A 152 5.61 0.73 -14.94
N TYR A 153 5.49 2.01 -15.23
CA TYR A 153 4.32 2.81 -14.84
C TYR A 153 3.07 2.27 -15.52
N GLU A 154 3.19 1.83 -16.77
CA GLU A 154 2.10 1.22 -17.51
C GLU A 154 1.58 -0.06 -16.84
N ASP A 155 2.48 -0.99 -16.47
CA ASP A 155 2.10 -2.21 -15.73
C ASP A 155 1.35 -1.87 -14.44
N PHE A 156 1.85 -0.83 -13.74
CA PHE A 156 1.30 -0.40 -12.46
C PHE A 156 -0.11 0.17 -12.64
N LEU A 157 -0.31 1.01 -13.67
CA LEU A 157 -1.61 1.62 -13.95
C LEU A 157 -2.60 0.59 -14.54
N LEU A 158 -2.12 -0.39 -15.32
CA LEU A 158 -2.96 -1.51 -15.76
C LEU A 158 -3.39 -2.39 -14.59
N ALA A 159 -2.54 -2.56 -13.58
CA ALA A 159 -2.95 -3.28 -12.37
C ALA A 159 -4.05 -2.50 -11.61
N ALA A 160 -3.92 -1.16 -11.53
CA ALA A 160 -4.97 -0.32 -10.95
C ALA A 160 -6.27 -0.42 -11.77
N GLU A 161 -6.15 -0.46 -13.09
CA GLU A 161 -7.30 -0.59 -14.00
C GLU A 161 -8.13 -1.83 -13.69
N TYR A 162 -7.51 -2.96 -13.30
CA TYR A 162 -8.24 -4.18 -12.91
C TYR A 162 -9.14 -3.95 -11.70
N ILE A 163 -8.70 -3.13 -10.74
CA ILE A 163 -9.51 -2.80 -9.55
C ILE A 163 -10.65 -1.86 -9.94
N LEU A 164 -10.31 -0.81 -10.70
CA LEU A 164 -11.28 0.20 -11.16
C LEU A 164 -12.37 -0.42 -12.02
N ALA A 165 -12.01 -1.37 -12.88
CA ALA A 165 -12.95 -2.04 -13.80
C ALA A 165 -14.00 -2.89 -13.07
N GLU A 166 -13.72 -3.32 -11.84
CA GLU A 166 -14.69 -4.02 -11.01
C GLU A 166 -15.64 -3.07 -10.26
N GLY A 167 -15.43 -1.73 -10.40
CA GLY A 167 -16.30 -0.70 -9.84
C GLY A 167 -15.73 0.03 -8.63
N ASN A 168 -14.55 -0.34 -8.15
CA ASN A 168 -13.94 0.30 -6.98
C ASN A 168 -13.02 1.45 -7.41
N SER A 169 -13.48 2.69 -7.20
CA SER A 169 -12.72 3.90 -7.55
C SER A 169 -11.71 4.31 -6.47
N LYS A 170 -11.65 3.61 -5.34
CA LYS A 170 -10.84 4.03 -4.18
C LYS A 170 -9.44 3.37 -4.23
N VAL A 171 -8.67 3.65 -5.28
CA VAL A 171 -7.33 3.07 -5.48
C VAL A 171 -6.25 4.10 -5.16
N ILE A 172 -5.34 3.74 -4.27
CA ILE A 172 -4.17 4.53 -3.85
C ILE A 172 -2.93 3.84 -4.41
N LEU A 173 -2.15 4.55 -5.20
CA LEU A 173 -0.90 4.04 -5.76
C LEU A 173 0.23 4.22 -4.75
N CYS A 174 1.06 3.19 -4.57
CA CYS A 174 2.18 3.27 -3.63
C CYS A 174 3.48 2.91 -4.34
N GLU A 175 4.30 3.93 -4.60
CA GLU A 175 5.69 3.73 -5.01
C GLU A 175 6.47 3.21 -3.80
N ARG A 176 7.29 2.16 -4.00
CA ARG A 176 7.99 1.49 -2.89
C ARG A 176 9.44 1.09 -3.22
N GLY A 177 9.94 1.59 -4.31
CA GLY A 177 11.29 1.28 -4.78
C GLY A 177 11.32 0.13 -5.76
N ILE A 178 12.27 0.21 -6.65
CA ILE A 178 12.48 -0.76 -7.74
C ILE A 178 13.81 -1.50 -7.54
N ARG A 179 13.92 -2.69 -8.12
CA ARG A 179 15.19 -3.38 -8.24
C ARG A 179 15.99 -2.75 -9.38
N SER A 180 17.26 -2.53 -9.12
CA SER A 180 18.19 -2.06 -10.13
C SER A 180 19.43 -2.98 -10.14
N PHE A 181 20.44 -2.61 -10.88
CA PHE A 181 21.72 -3.31 -10.88
C PHE A 181 22.45 -3.17 -9.54
N GLU A 182 22.10 -2.15 -8.74
CA GLU A 182 22.75 -1.89 -7.45
C GLU A 182 22.25 -2.89 -6.39
N ASN A 183 23.17 -3.50 -5.66
CA ASN A 183 22.84 -4.50 -4.64
C ASN A 183 23.22 -4.08 -3.21
N TYR A 184 23.82 -2.91 -3.04
CA TYR A 184 24.16 -2.40 -1.72
C TYR A 184 22.90 -2.01 -0.91
N THR A 185 21.94 -1.41 -1.59
CA THR A 185 20.64 -1.13 -0.99
C THR A 185 19.60 -2.12 -1.51
N ARG A 186 18.61 -2.40 -0.69
CA ARG A 186 17.57 -3.38 -1.02
C ARG A 186 16.77 -3.01 -2.27
N ASN A 187 16.45 -1.74 -2.43
CA ASN A 187 15.72 -1.21 -3.58
C ASN A 187 16.13 0.24 -3.79
N THR A 188 15.98 0.73 -5.01
CA THR A 188 16.18 2.14 -5.35
C THR A 188 14.82 2.83 -5.35
N LEU A 189 14.64 3.87 -4.54
CA LEU A 189 13.40 4.65 -4.55
C LEU A 189 13.32 5.46 -5.85
N ASP A 190 12.29 5.21 -6.63
CA ASP A 190 12.07 5.93 -7.89
C ASP A 190 11.26 7.19 -7.59
N ILE A 191 11.98 8.26 -7.21
CA ILE A 191 11.33 9.54 -6.88
C ILE A 191 10.70 10.18 -8.12
N ASN A 192 11.21 9.86 -9.32
CA ASN A 192 10.65 10.33 -10.58
C ASN A 192 9.27 9.76 -10.86
N ALA A 193 8.91 8.65 -10.21
CA ALA A 193 7.57 8.07 -10.33
C ALA A 193 6.48 9.04 -9.87
N ILE A 194 6.78 9.92 -8.90
CA ILE A 194 5.76 10.82 -8.35
C ILE A 194 5.24 11.80 -9.41
N PRO A 195 6.09 12.66 -10.01
CA PRO A 195 5.59 13.56 -11.06
C PRO A 195 5.08 12.81 -12.28
N ALA A 196 5.73 11.70 -12.68
CA ALA A 196 5.28 10.92 -13.85
C ALA A 196 3.86 10.35 -13.63
N LEU A 197 3.59 9.78 -12.47
CA LEU A 197 2.26 9.26 -12.16
C LEU A 197 1.23 10.39 -12.07
N HIS A 198 1.61 11.56 -11.53
CA HIS A 198 0.70 12.71 -11.49
C HIS A 198 0.32 13.21 -12.89
N GLU A 199 1.19 13.04 -13.89
CA GLU A 199 0.86 13.35 -15.28
C GLU A 199 -0.07 12.29 -15.91
N LEU A 200 0.14 11.02 -15.57
CA LEU A 200 -0.54 9.89 -16.22
C LEU A 200 -1.90 9.57 -15.60
N THR A 201 -2.06 9.81 -14.28
CA THR A 201 -3.26 9.34 -13.56
C THR A 201 -3.80 10.38 -12.58
N HIS A 202 -5.08 10.28 -12.32
CA HIS A 202 -5.79 11.09 -11.31
C HIS A 202 -5.73 10.46 -9.90
N LEU A 203 -5.24 9.23 -9.79
CA LEU A 203 -5.22 8.47 -8.53
C LEU A 203 -4.18 9.05 -7.54
N PRO A 204 -4.48 9.07 -6.25
CA PRO A 204 -3.49 9.56 -5.28
C PRO A 204 -2.26 8.63 -5.19
N VAL A 205 -1.08 9.23 -5.04
CA VAL A 205 0.23 8.53 -5.02
C VAL A 205 0.87 8.74 -3.64
N ILE A 206 1.30 7.67 -3.01
CA ILE A 206 2.07 7.72 -1.76
C ILE A 206 3.42 7.02 -1.94
N UNK A 207 4.37 7.36 -1.16
CA UNK A 207 5.70 6.79 -1.23
C UNK A 207 5.99 5.97 0.00
N UNK A 208 6.46 4.69 -0.11
CA UNK A 208 6.95 3.87 0.99
C UNK A 208 8.45 4.04 1.08
N UNK A 209 8.95 4.72 1.92
CA UNK A 209 10.34 5.06 2.19
C UNK A 209 11.13 3.95 2.87
N UNK A 210 10.48 3.01 3.54
CA UNK A 210 11.08 1.93 4.25
C UNK A 210 11.68 0.85 3.39
N UNK A 211 11.21 0.66 2.35
CA UNK A 211 11.72 -0.34 1.50
C UNK A 211 12.94 0.10 0.69
N UNK A 212 13.04 1.22 0.65
CA UNK A 212 14.15 1.86 -0.04
C UNK A 212 15.37 2.14 0.82
N UNK A 213 15.19 2.41 1.96
CA UNK A 213 16.26 2.73 2.89
C UNK A 213 16.84 1.54 3.58
N UNK A 214 16.34 0.58 3.39
CA UNK A 214 16.81 -0.59 4.01
C UNK A 214 18.03 -1.08 3.27
N UNK A 215 18.93 -1.07 3.87
CA UNK A 215 20.12 -1.55 3.32
C UNK A 215 20.00 -3.01 3.17
N UNK A 216 20.60 -3.49 2.45
CA UNK A 216 20.69 -4.87 2.23
C UNK A 216 21.40 -5.59 3.31
N UNK A 217 22.04 -4.98 3.75
CA UNK A 217 22.70 -5.39 4.85
C UNK A 217 21.87 -5.07 6.00
N UNK A 218 21.27 -5.40 6.10
CA UNK A 218 20.67 -5.14 7.11
C UNK A 218 21.34 -5.28 8.16
N SER A 219 21.97 -4.36 8.48
CA SER A 219 22.57 -4.33 9.78
C SER A 219 21.48 -4.47 10.84
N SER A 220 21.71 -5.33 11.76
CA SER A 220 20.79 -5.55 12.90
C SER A 220 20.42 -4.27 13.66
N SER A 221 21.17 -3.20 13.43
CA SER A 221 20.90 -1.88 14.03
C SER A 221 19.79 -1.08 13.34
N CYS A 222 19.42 -1.45 12.12
CA CYS A 222 18.35 -0.71 11.41
C CYS A 222 16.95 -1.28 11.70
N SER A 223 16.88 -2.54 12.15
CA SER A 223 15.59 -3.18 12.45
C SER A 223 14.95 -2.64 13.73
N SER A 224 15.73 -1.96 14.56
CA SER A 224 15.23 -1.37 15.83
C SER A 224 14.78 0.08 15.72
N ARG A 225 14.86 0.69 14.52
CA ARG A 225 14.55 2.13 14.35
C ARG A 225 13.50 2.43 13.26
N CYS A 226 12.88 1.40 12.67
CA CYS A 226 11.82 1.59 11.68
C CYS A 226 10.50 1.04 12.19
#